data_31bb8c9a1b90b4d81c7e69d5049e8152
#
_entry.id   31bb8c9a1b90b4d81c7e69d5049e8152
#
_cell.length_a   1.000
_cell.length_b   1.000
_cell.length_c   1.000
_cell.angle_alpha   90.00
_cell.angle_beta   90.00
_cell.angle_gamma   90.00
#
_symmetry.space_group_name_H-M   'P 1'
#
loop_
_entity.id
_entity.type
_entity.pdbx_description
1 polymer ?
#
loop_
_entity_poly.entity_id
_entity_poly.type
_entity_poly.pdbx_seq_one_letter_code
_entity_poly.pdbx_strand_id
1 'polypeptide(L)'
;WMDTAMVELKKAIKKTDLLIINDEEAEQLTGEKNIVKSAKKILKMGPRYSIIKKGDKGSVLISNSKKYNLPSYPVLKVIDPTGAGDSFAGGLAGCLASEDKINFESIKKGMICGTITASFCIESFGVEGLKKLDKIKLNKRVEIFKSYLMKVS
;
A
#
# COMPACT_ATOMS: atom_id res chain seq x y z
N TRP A 1 25.48 -9.07 -12.42
CA TRP A 1 24.78 -9.29 -11.12
C TRP A 1 23.41 -8.62 -11.09
N MET A 2 23.30 -7.37 -11.52
CA MET A 2 22.01 -6.63 -11.58
C MET A 2 21.03 -7.28 -12.55
N ASP A 3 21.45 -7.73 -13.71
CA ASP A 3 20.58 -8.37 -14.70
C ASP A 3 19.99 -9.69 -14.19
N THR A 4 20.78 -10.50 -13.48
CA THR A 4 20.32 -11.77 -12.89
C THR A 4 19.29 -11.52 -11.81
N ALA A 5 19.52 -10.54 -10.92
CA ALA A 5 18.58 -10.17 -9.86
C ALA A 5 17.23 -9.66 -10.44
N MET A 6 17.28 -8.88 -11.51
CA MET A 6 16.08 -8.39 -12.19
C MET A 6 15.27 -9.53 -12.85
N VAL A 7 15.96 -10.54 -13.43
CA VAL A 7 15.28 -11.72 -14.00
C VAL A 7 14.57 -12.51 -12.91
N GLU A 8 15.23 -12.75 -11.77
CA GLU A 8 14.62 -13.48 -10.66
C GLU A 8 13.45 -12.70 -10.02
N LEU A 9 13.58 -11.37 -9.89
CA LEU A 9 12.52 -10.51 -9.42
C LEU A 9 11.29 -10.63 -10.34
N LYS A 10 11.46 -10.55 -11.66
CA LYS A 10 10.36 -10.71 -12.61
C LYS A 10 9.70 -12.08 -12.55
N LYS A 11 10.49 -13.15 -12.31
CA LYS A 11 9.93 -14.50 -12.10
C LYS A 11 9.09 -14.58 -10.82
N ALA A 12 9.52 -13.92 -9.74
CA ALA A 12 8.76 -13.84 -8.50
C ALA A 12 7.46 -13.05 -8.70
N ILE A 13 7.54 -11.87 -9.33
CA ILE A 13 6.38 -11.02 -9.64
C ILE A 13 5.32 -11.81 -10.42
N LYS A 14 5.73 -12.60 -11.41
CA LYS A 14 4.82 -13.42 -12.23
C LYS A 14 3.96 -14.40 -11.42
N LYS A 15 4.41 -14.77 -10.22
CA LYS A 15 3.73 -15.73 -9.33
C LYS A 15 2.88 -15.04 -8.26
N THR A 16 2.79 -13.72 -8.25
CA THR A 16 2.03 -12.96 -7.24
C THR A 16 0.70 -12.48 -7.79
N ASP A 17 -0.33 -12.44 -6.94
CA ASP A 17 -1.63 -11.87 -7.29
C ASP A 17 -1.67 -10.35 -7.08
N LEU A 18 -0.93 -9.84 -6.08
CA LEU A 18 -0.86 -8.44 -5.71
C LEU A 18 0.60 -8.03 -5.54
N LEU A 19 1.03 -6.99 -6.27
CA LEU A 19 2.31 -6.34 -6.08
C LEU A 19 2.11 -4.99 -5.37
N ILE A 20 2.89 -4.75 -4.31
CA ILE A 20 2.92 -3.50 -3.56
C ILE A 20 4.33 -2.93 -3.65
N ILE A 21 4.46 -1.75 -4.24
CA ILE A 21 5.74 -1.05 -4.40
C ILE A 21 5.55 0.46 -4.23
N ASN A 22 6.65 1.21 -4.08
CA ASN A 22 6.59 2.66 -4.14
C ASN A 22 6.75 3.17 -5.59
N ASP A 23 6.59 4.47 -5.81
CA ASP A 23 6.64 5.09 -7.12
C ASP A 23 8.04 5.03 -7.75
N GLU A 24 9.11 5.18 -6.96
CA GLU A 24 10.50 5.06 -7.44
C GLU A 24 10.82 3.62 -7.86
N GLU A 25 10.44 2.63 -7.06
CA GLU A 25 10.57 1.20 -7.39
C GLU A 25 9.76 0.84 -8.64
N ALA A 26 8.57 1.41 -8.79
CA ALA A 26 7.73 1.22 -9.95
C ALA A 26 8.37 1.81 -11.22
N GLU A 27 8.99 2.99 -11.14
CA GLU A 27 9.76 3.59 -12.23
C GLU A 27 10.97 2.72 -12.58
N GLN A 28 11.76 2.28 -11.61
CA GLN A 28 12.91 1.39 -11.84
C GLN A 28 12.52 0.06 -12.50
N LEU A 29 11.42 -0.55 -12.06
CA LEU A 29 10.93 -1.82 -12.59
C LEU A 29 10.42 -1.71 -14.02
N THR A 30 9.77 -0.60 -14.37
CA THR A 30 8.99 -0.47 -15.61
C THR A 30 9.57 0.52 -16.61
N GLY A 31 10.46 1.42 -16.17
CA GLY A 31 10.94 2.55 -16.98
C GLY A 31 9.90 3.66 -17.18
N GLU A 32 8.79 3.64 -16.44
CA GLU A 32 7.66 4.57 -16.60
C GLU A 32 7.48 5.48 -15.38
N LYS A 33 7.57 6.79 -15.58
CA LYS A 33 7.27 7.79 -14.53
C LYS A 33 5.78 7.93 -14.25
N ASN A 34 4.95 7.70 -15.26
CA ASN A 34 3.50 7.78 -15.09
C ASN A 34 2.99 6.56 -14.34
N ILE A 35 2.43 6.78 -13.16
CA ILE A 35 1.92 5.75 -12.22
C ILE A 35 0.94 4.79 -12.92
N VAL A 36 0.02 5.28 -13.74
CA VAL A 36 -0.98 4.44 -14.41
C VAL A 36 -0.33 3.57 -15.49
N LYS A 37 0.62 4.13 -16.24
CA LYS A 37 1.37 3.37 -17.25
C LYS A 37 2.27 2.33 -16.59
N SER A 38 2.95 2.71 -15.50
CA SER A 38 3.78 1.81 -14.70
C SER A 38 2.95 0.64 -14.17
N ALA A 39 1.83 0.91 -13.51
CA ALA A 39 0.93 -0.13 -13.00
C ALA A 39 0.43 -1.06 -14.12
N LYS A 40 0.06 -0.53 -15.28
CA LYS A 40 -0.36 -1.36 -16.42
C LYS A 40 0.77 -2.28 -16.93
N LYS A 41 2.03 -1.82 -16.91
CA LYS A 41 3.18 -2.69 -17.24
C LYS A 41 3.36 -3.78 -16.19
N ILE A 42 3.21 -3.45 -14.89
CA ILE A 42 3.27 -4.41 -13.79
C ILE A 42 2.19 -5.50 -13.95
N LEU A 43 0.95 -5.13 -14.24
CA LEU A 43 -0.12 -6.11 -14.46
C LEU A 43 0.18 -7.08 -15.61
N LYS A 44 0.85 -6.61 -16.66
CA LYS A 44 1.31 -7.48 -17.78
C LYS A 44 2.43 -8.44 -17.37
N MET A 45 3.11 -8.22 -16.25
CA MET A 45 4.15 -9.13 -15.73
C MET A 45 3.56 -10.31 -14.95
N GLY A 46 2.27 -10.27 -14.56
CA GLY A 46 1.60 -11.39 -13.90
C GLY A 46 0.56 -11.01 -12.84
N PRO A 47 0.80 -10.02 -11.98
CA PRO A 47 -0.13 -9.66 -10.91
C PRO A 47 -1.51 -9.27 -11.44
N ARG A 48 -2.55 -9.65 -10.71
CA ARG A 48 -3.94 -9.21 -10.98
C ARG A 48 -4.20 -7.79 -10.47
N TYR A 49 -3.42 -7.38 -9.46
CA TYR A 49 -3.55 -6.09 -8.79
C TYR A 49 -2.17 -5.47 -8.56
N SER A 50 -2.09 -4.15 -8.67
CA SER A 50 -0.90 -3.38 -8.33
C SER A 50 -1.28 -2.25 -7.38
N ILE A 51 -0.56 -2.11 -6.26
CA ILE A 51 -0.62 -0.95 -5.39
C ILE A 51 0.69 -0.19 -5.54
N ILE A 52 0.62 1.07 -5.93
CA ILE A 52 1.77 1.98 -5.96
C ILE A 52 1.60 3.03 -4.86
N LYS A 53 2.52 3.03 -3.91
CA LYS A 53 2.58 4.01 -2.81
C LYS A 53 3.30 5.27 -3.29
N LYS A 54 2.82 6.44 -2.88
CA LYS A 54 3.34 7.75 -3.31
C LYS A 54 3.67 8.63 -2.10
N GLY A 55 4.14 8.02 -1.02
CA GLY A 55 4.47 8.71 0.23
C GLY A 55 3.26 9.48 0.80
N ASP A 56 3.47 10.77 1.05
CA ASP A 56 2.46 11.71 1.56
C ASP A 56 1.26 11.93 0.63
N LYS A 57 1.40 11.60 -0.65
CA LYS A 57 0.32 11.67 -1.66
C LYS A 57 -0.58 10.43 -1.67
N GLY A 58 -0.40 9.52 -0.71
CA GLY A 58 -1.21 8.31 -0.56
C GLY A 58 -0.80 7.17 -1.47
N SER A 59 -1.76 6.42 -1.97
CA SER A 59 -1.53 5.22 -2.80
C SER A 59 -2.61 5.02 -3.85
N VAL A 60 -2.30 4.23 -4.87
CA VAL A 60 -3.24 3.89 -5.93
C VAL A 60 -3.27 2.37 -6.13
N LEU A 61 -4.47 1.81 -6.15
CA LEU A 61 -4.76 0.42 -6.54
C LEU A 61 -5.24 0.42 -7.99
N ILE A 62 -4.64 -0.44 -8.79
CA ILE A 62 -5.00 -0.61 -10.21
C ILE A 62 -5.16 -2.09 -10.51
N SER A 63 -6.23 -2.41 -11.24
CA SER A 63 -6.45 -3.67 -11.94
C SER A 63 -6.64 -3.41 -13.44
N ASN A 64 -6.90 -4.44 -14.23
CA ASN A 64 -7.18 -4.25 -15.65
C ASN A 64 -8.40 -3.36 -15.94
N SER A 65 -9.41 -3.39 -15.06
CA SER A 65 -10.69 -2.71 -15.26
C SER A 65 -11.00 -1.60 -14.27
N LYS A 66 -10.29 -1.53 -13.14
CA LYS A 66 -10.61 -0.63 -12.04
C LYS A 66 -9.38 0.11 -11.52
N LYS A 67 -9.62 1.34 -11.04
CA LYS A 67 -8.63 2.17 -10.35
C LYS A 67 -9.25 2.77 -9.09
N TYR A 68 -8.47 2.81 -8.01
CA TYR A 68 -8.86 3.45 -6.76
C TYR A 68 -7.68 4.25 -6.19
N ASN A 69 -7.90 5.52 -5.89
CA ASN A 69 -6.92 6.36 -5.21
C ASN A 69 -7.30 6.49 -3.74
N LEU A 70 -6.34 6.27 -2.86
CA LEU A 70 -6.48 6.45 -1.43
C LEU A 70 -5.49 7.53 -0.98
N PRO A 71 -5.94 8.66 -0.41
CA PRO A 71 -5.04 9.66 0.15
C PRO A 71 -4.30 9.09 1.37
N SER A 72 -3.21 9.72 1.78
CA SER A 72 -2.56 9.43 3.06
C SER A 72 -3.46 9.84 4.23
N TYR A 73 -3.26 9.22 5.38
CA TYR A 73 -3.90 9.69 6.61
C TYR A 73 -3.23 11.01 7.06
N PRO A 74 -3.99 12.07 7.35
CA PRO A 74 -3.42 13.34 7.79
C PRO A 74 -2.89 13.22 9.22
N VAL A 75 -1.57 13.08 9.36
CA VAL A 75 -0.90 13.12 10.67
C VAL A 75 -0.48 14.55 11.00
N LEU A 76 -0.49 14.90 12.29
CA LEU A 76 -0.08 16.23 12.75
C LEU A 76 1.43 16.43 12.62
N LYS A 77 2.21 15.39 12.87
CA LYS A 77 3.68 15.43 12.83
C LYS A 77 4.24 14.06 12.45
N VAL A 78 5.10 14.06 11.45
CA VAL A 78 5.94 12.90 11.12
C VAL A 78 7.21 12.98 11.98
N ILE A 79 7.48 11.91 12.75
CA ILE A 79 8.67 11.80 13.59
C ILE A 79 9.73 10.97 12.86
N ASP A 80 9.36 9.79 12.36
CA ASP A 80 10.26 8.90 11.63
C ASP A 80 9.48 8.15 10.54
N PRO A 81 9.77 8.40 9.25
CA PRO A 81 9.09 7.71 8.16
C PRO A 81 9.60 6.28 7.93
N THR A 82 10.67 5.85 8.63
CA THR A 82 11.26 4.52 8.47
C THR A 82 10.25 3.43 8.83
N GLY A 83 10.11 2.42 7.97
CA GLY A 83 9.20 1.31 8.19
C GLY A 83 7.73 1.60 7.84
N ALA A 84 7.40 2.80 7.36
CA ALA A 84 6.03 3.13 6.93
C ALA A 84 5.53 2.18 5.83
N GLY A 85 6.39 1.85 4.86
CA GLY A 85 6.07 0.92 3.78
C GLY A 85 5.77 -0.50 4.27
N ASP A 86 6.60 -1.01 5.18
CA ASP A 86 6.43 -2.35 5.77
C ASP A 86 5.18 -2.39 6.66
N SER A 87 4.93 -1.31 7.41
CA SER A 87 3.74 -1.15 8.24
C SER A 87 2.47 -1.11 7.39
N PHE A 88 2.51 -0.45 6.23
CA PHE A 88 1.42 -0.46 5.27
C PHE A 88 1.16 -1.87 4.75
N ALA A 89 2.20 -2.58 4.32
CA ALA A 89 2.09 -3.94 3.81
C ALA A 89 1.57 -4.90 4.88
N GLY A 90 2.08 -4.80 6.12
CA GLY A 90 1.63 -5.60 7.26
C GLY A 90 0.17 -5.35 7.63
N GLY A 91 -0.25 -4.09 7.71
CA GLY A 91 -1.63 -3.72 8.00
C GLY A 91 -2.61 -4.18 6.91
N LEU A 92 -2.22 -4.05 5.64
CA LEU A 92 -2.98 -4.56 4.51
C LEU A 92 -3.10 -6.09 4.55
N ALA A 93 -1.99 -6.80 4.74
CA ALA A 93 -1.97 -8.26 4.79
C ALA A 93 -2.81 -8.80 5.96
N GLY A 94 -2.71 -8.17 7.14
CA GLY A 94 -3.50 -8.53 8.30
C GLY A 94 -5.02 -8.37 8.08
N CYS A 95 -5.41 -7.31 7.38
CA CYS A 95 -6.82 -7.11 6.99
C CYS A 95 -7.27 -8.17 5.96
N LEU A 96 -6.47 -8.45 4.94
CA LEU A 96 -6.78 -9.44 3.92
C LEU A 96 -6.86 -10.87 4.47
N ALA A 97 -6.09 -11.20 5.49
CA ALA A 97 -6.11 -12.51 6.15
C ALA A 97 -7.47 -12.86 6.79
N SER A 98 -8.31 -11.85 7.07
CA SER A 98 -9.67 -12.03 7.60
C SER A 98 -10.77 -12.02 6.53
N GLU A 99 -10.42 -11.86 5.27
CA GLU A 99 -11.39 -11.84 4.16
C GLU A 99 -11.49 -13.23 3.50
N ASP A 100 -12.70 -13.68 3.22
CA ASP A 100 -12.95 -14.97 2.57
C ASP A 100 -12.44 -15.00 1.11
N LYS A 101 -12.42 -13.84 0.45
CA LYS A 101 -12.00 -13.70 -0.94
C LYS A 101 -11.15 -12.46 -1.13
N ILE A 102 -10.01 -12.63 -1.81
CA ILE A 102 -9.18 -11.52 -2.23
C ILE A 102 -9.70 -11.00 -3.58
N ASN A 103 -10.23 -9.79 -3.55
CA ASN A 103 -10.75 -9.09 -4.72
C ASN A 103 -10.48 -7.58 -4.59
N PHE A 104 -10.88 -6.81 -5.59
CA PHE A 104 -10.62 -5.37 -5.62
C PHE A 104 -11.17 -4.64 -4.37
N GLU A 105 -12.37 -4.99 -3.91
CA GLU A 105 -13.01 -4.34 -2.76
C GLU A 105 -12.36 -4.74 -1.42
N SER A 106 -11.97 -6.02 -1.26
CA SER A 106 -11.23 -6.43 -0.06
C SER A 106 -9.84 -5.77 0.00
N ILE A 107 -9.16 -5.61 -1.15
CA ILE A 107 -7.88 -4.90 -1.21
C ILE A 107 -8.06 -3.41 -0.86
N LYS A 108 -9.13 -2.73 -1.29
CA LYS A 108 -9.43 -1.35 -0.86
C LYS A 108 -9.56 -1.23 0.66
N LYS A 109 -10.27 -2.16 1.31
CA LYS A 109 -10.37 -2.22 2.77
C LYS A 109 -8.97 -2.41 3.40
N GLY A 110 -8.19 -3.35 2.86
CA GLY A 110 -6.81 -3.60 3.29
C GLY A 110 -5.92 -2.36 3.15
N MET A 111 -6.05 -1.58 2.09
CA MET A 111 -5.32 -0.32 1.91
C MET A 111 -5.63 0.70 3.01
N ILE A 112 -6.88 0.79 3.45
CA ILE A 112 -7.26 1.67 4.58
C ILE A 112 -6.53 1.20 5.85
N CYS A 113 -6.59 -0.10 6.18
CA CYS A 113 -5.87 -0.65 7.32
C CYS A 113 -4.35 -0.40 7.23
N GLY A 114 -3.76 -0.63 6.06
CA GLY A 114 -2.35 -0.37 5.79
C GLY A 114 -1.97 1.11 5.99
N THR A 115 -2.77 2.03 5.44
CA THR A 115 -2.58 3.48 5.60
C THR A 115 -2.63 3.89 7.07
N ILE A 116 -3.60 3.36 7.82
CA ILE A 116 -3.73 3.65 9.25
C ILE A 116 -2.56 3.07 10.05
N THR A 117 -2.15 1.83 9.78
CA THR A 117 -1.00 1.21 10.46
C THR A 117 0.28 2.01 10.18
N ALA A 118 0.52 2.41 8.93
CA ALA A 118 1.64 3.27 8.56
C ALA A 118 1.59 4.63 9.29
N SER A 119 0.40 5.22 9.47
CA SER A 119 0.26 6.49 10.19
C SER A 119 0.70 6.40 11.65
N PHE A 120 0.45 5.28 12.34
CA PHE A 120 0.97 5.06 13.69
C PHE A 120 2.48 4.86 13.71
N CYS A 121 3.04 4.20 12.69
CA CYS A 121 4.48 4.01 12.56
C CYS A 121 5.23 5.35 12.50
N ILE A 122 4.80 6.25 11.62
CA ILE A 122 5.51 7.51 11.36
C ILE A 122 5.36 8.56 12.48
N GLU A 123 4.44 8.39 13.41
CA GLU A 123 4.25 9.27 14.59
C GLU A 123 5.20 8.94 15.75
N SER A 124 6.09 7.95 15.60
CA SER A 124 7.04 7.52 16.64
C SER A 124 8.35 7.08 16.01
N PHE A 125 9.42 6.94 16.81
CA PHE A 125 10.66 6.33 16.36
C PHE A 125 10.53 4.81 16.26
N GLY A 126 11.04 4.25 15.18
CA GLY A 126 11.09 2.82 14.94
C GLY A 126 9.71 2.16 15.07
N VAL A 127 9.61 1.10 15.88
CA VAL A 127 8.37 0.32 16.08
C VAL A 127 7.57 0.71 17.33
N GLU A 128 7.95 1.76 18.03
CA GLU A 128 7.33 2.12 19.33
C GLU A 128 5.85 2.49 19.17
N GLY A 129 5.46 3.15 18.09
CA GLY A 129 4.06 3.46 17.81
C GLY A 129 3.22 2.20 17.56
N LEU A 130 3.82 1.20 16.90
CA LEU A 130 3.16 -0.07 16.60
C LEU A 130 3.05 -0.98 17.84
N LYS A 131 4.06 -1.02 18.70
CA LYS A 131 4.02 -1.80 19.97
C LYS A 131 2.86 -1.38 20.87
N LYS A 132 2.48 -0.11 20.84
CA LYS A 132 1.37 0.46 21.64
C LYS A 132 0.03 0.44 20.91
N LEU A 133 0.01 -0.07 19.68
CA LEU A 133 -1.20 -0.16 18.86
C LEU A 133 -2.03 -1.38 19.30
N ASP A 134 -3.26 -1.13 19.68
CA ASP A 134 -4.27 -2.14 19.91
C ASP A 134 -5.41 -2.04 18.90
N LYS A 135 -6.27 -3.05 18.88
CA LYS A 135 -7.40 -3.14 17.95
C LYS A 135 -8.40 -1.97 18.13
N ILE A 136 -8.55 -1.44 19.34
CA ILE A 136 -9.47 -0.34 19.64
C ILE A 136 -8.96 0.95 19.00
N LYS A 137 -7.68 1.28 19.20
CA LYS A 137 -7.03 2.45 18.60
C LYS A 137 -7.03 2.39 17.08
N LEU A 138 -6.72 1.21 16.53
CA LEU A 138 -6.73 0.97 15.09
C LEU A 138 -8.13 1.26 14.53
N ASN A 139 -9.16 0.61 15.07
CA ASN A 139 -10.54 0.76 14.60
C ASN A 139 -11.04 2.19 14.72
N LYS A 140 -10.74 2.88 15.82
CA LYS A 140 -11.11 4.30 16.00
C LYS A 140 -10.51 5.18 14.90
N ARG A 141 -9.22 5.00 14.58
CA ARG A 141 -8.56 5.78 13.50
C ARG A 141 -9.10 5.40 12.12
N VAL A 142 -9.44 4.14 11.89
CA VAL A 142 -10.10 3.69 10.65
C VAL A 142 -11.44 4.39 10.45
N GLU A 143 -12.28 4.48 11.49
CA GLU A 143 -13.59 5.15 11.37
C GLU A 143 -13.45 6.67 11.13
N ILE A 144 -12.50 7.32 11.80
CA ILE A 144 -12.17 8.73 11.56
C ILE A 144 -11.74 8.92 10.09
N PHE A 145 -10.88 8.04 9.58
CA PHE A 145 -10.40 8.14 8.21
C PHE A 145 -11.50 7.89 7.17
N LYS A 146 -12.36 6.91 7.40
CA LYS A 146 -13.55 6.69 6.54
C LYS A 146 -14.45 7.92 6.48
N SER A 147 -14.71 8.55 7.63
CA SER A 147 -15.50 9.79 7.69
C SER A 147 -14.83 10.94 6.94
N TYR A 148 -13.49 11.03 7.02
CA TYR A 148 -12.72 12.00 6.22
C TYR A 148 -12.85 11.72 4.72
N LEU A 149 -12.71 10.47 4.29
CA LEU A 149 -12.82 10.09 2.87
C LEU A 149 -14.20 10.43 2.28
N MET A 150 -15.28 10.27 3.04
CA MET A 150 -16.62 10.64 2.59
C MET A 150 -16.83 12.16 2.38
N LYS A 151 -16.02 13.00 3.04
CA LYS A 151 -16.09 14.46 2.91
C LYS A 151 -15.26 15.02 1.76
N VAL A 152 -14.25 14.26 1.29
CA VAL A 152 -13.33 14.70 0.23
C VAL A 152 -13.54 13.96 -1.10
N SER A 153 -14.51 13.05 -1.16
CA SER A 153 -15.00 12.41 -2.39
C SER A 153 -16.10 13.22 -3.02
#